data_5443a04a1e30c539ae1f8738da9ff64c
#
_entry.id   5443a04a1e30c539ae1f8738da9ff64c
#
_cell.length_a   1.000
_cell.length_b   1.000
_cell.length_c   1.000
_cell.angle_alpha   90.00
_cell.angle_beta   90.00
_cell.angle_gamma   90.00
#
_symmetry.space_group_name_H-M   'P 1'
#
loop_
_entity.id
_entity.type
_entity.pdbx_description
1 polymer ?
#
loop_
_entity_poly.entity_id
_entity_poly.type
_entity_poly.pdbx_seq_one_letter_code
_entity_poly.pdbx_strand_id
1 'polypeptide(L)'
;MKLKEKLDVDHLLFLSNGTIALQIAIRALELKGEIITTPFSYVATTSSIVWENCTPIMVDICQDTLNIDPAKIEQAITPRTTAILATHVFGNPCDVEAIDAVAKKHGLKVIYDAAHAFGTTHKGRSLLAYGDIATCSFHATKLFHTIEGGAVVTSDPEILKSMAMKRNFGHTSLTDFGGVGVNGKNSEVHAAMGLTNLKYVEEILEKRKELCDYYKENLTDLPVEFQKIAADTQYNHSYFPVIFESEKVLLAVMEVLNLHNIYPRRYFYPSLSELPYVEGQSSPISEDVSRRIICLPLYHTLSREEIDMICRLIKRSVRY
;
A
#
# COMPACT_ATOMS: atom_id res chain seq x y z
N MET A 1 -6.81 17.96 11.66
CA MET A 1 -5.68 18.90 11.82
C MET A 1 -4.38 18.13 12.04
N LYS A 2 -4.15 17.48 13.17
CA LYS A 2 -2.84 16.84 13.49
C LYS A 2 -2.30 15.82 12.47
N LEU A 3 -3.15 15.03 11.80
CA LEU A 3 -2.70 14.14 10.73
C LEU A 3 -2.20 14.91 9.50
N LYS A 4 -2.86 16.02 9.13
CA LYS A 4 -2.40 16.88 8.03
C LYS A 4 -1.03 17.46 8.32
N GLU A 5 -0.84 18.00 9.51
CA GLU A 5 0.42 18.58 9.97
C GLU A 5 1.53 17.52 9.98
N LYS A 6 1.25 16.33 10.54
CA LYS A 6 2.23 15.23 10.61
C LYS A 6 2.63 14.69 9.24
N LEU A 7 1.71 14.64 8.30
CA LEU A 7 1.92 14.08 6.96
C LEU A 7 2.31 15.15 5.93
N ASP A 8 2.33 16.42 6.32
CA ASP A 8 2.64 17.55 5.45
C ASP A 8 1.85 17.52 4.14
N VAL A 9 0.49 17.57 4.28
CA VAL A 9 -0.43 17.50 3.14
C VAL A 9 -1.48 18.61 3.23
N ASP A 10 -1.95 19.10 2.05
CA ASP A 10 -2.87 20.22 1.97
C ASP A 10 -4.27 19.89 2.51
N HIS A 11 -4.83 18.77 2.06
CA HIS A 11 -6.16 18.31 2.43
C HIS A 11 -6.16 16.83 2.77
N LEU A 12 -6.79 16.49 3.90
CA LEU A 12 -6.95 15.12 4.36
C LEU A 12 -8.36 14.93 4.92
N LEU A 13 -9.02 13.87 4.50
CA LEU A 13 -10.31 13.43 5.02
C LEU A 13 -10.15 12.07 5.70
N PHE A 14 -10.44 12.00 6.99
CA PHE A 14 -10.40 10.77 7.77
C PHE A 14 -11.63 9.90 7.51
N LEU A 15 -11.41 8.60 7.31
CA LEU A 15 -12.41 7.62 6.88
C LEU A 15 -12.38 6.36 7.75
N SER A 16 -13.43 5.53 7.61
CA SER A 16 -13.60 4.31 8.40
C SER A 16 -12.54 3.24 8.13
N ASN A 17 -12.02 3.13 6.91
CA ASN A 17 -10.94 2.20 6.54
C ASN A 17 -10.34 2.54 5.17
N GLY A 18 -9.26 1.83 4.79
CA GLY A 18 -8.57 2.04 3.52
C GLY A 18 -9.38 1.61 2.29
N THR A 19 -10.23 0.59 2.40
CA THR A 19 -11.10 0.13 1.29
C THR A 19 -12.12 1.19 0.90
N ILE A 20 -12.81 1.77 1.89
CA ILE A 20 -13.71 2.91 1.68
C ILE A 20 -12.97 4.12 1.12
N ALA A 21 -11.70 4.32 1.51
CA ALA A 21 -10.88 5.39 0.95
C ALA A 21 -10.67 5.21 -0.56
N LEU A 22 -10.34 4.00 -1.02
CA LEU A 22 -10.21 3.66 -2.44
C LEU A 22 -11.53 3.85 -3.20
N GLN A 23 -12.64 3.34 -2.66
CA GLN A 23 -13.97 3.47 -3.28
C GLN A 23 -14.38 4.95 -3.41
N ILE A 24 -14.21 5.74 -2.35
CA ILE A 24 -14.51 7.17 -2.37
C ILE A 24 -13.62 7.91 -3.37
N ALA A 25 -12.34 7.54 -3.51
CA ALA A 25 -11.43 8.15 -4.48
C ALA A 25 -11.91 7.88 -5.91
N ILE A 26 -12.25 6.62 -6.25
CA ILE A 26 -12.78 6.24 -7.57
C ILE A 26 -14.06 7.02 -7.89
N ARG A 27 -14.98 7.09 -6.94
CA ARG A 27 -16.26 7.81 -7.08
C ARG A 27 -16.10 9.32 -7.15
N ALA A 28 -15.14 9.90 -6.42
CA ALA A 28 -14.92 11.35 -6.40
C ALA A 28 -14.36 11.86 -7.74
N LEU A 29 -13.56 11.04 -8.41
CA LEU A 29 -13.04 11.30 -9.75
C LEU A 29 -13.99 10.87 -10.87
N GLU A 30 -15.19 10.35 -10.54
CA GLU A 30 -16.22 9.90 -11.48
C GLU A 30 -15.73 8.86 -12.50
N LEU A 31 -14.78 8.01 -12.08
CA LEU A 31 -14.13 7.04 -12.96
C LEU A 31 -15.10 6.00 -13.46
N LYS A 32 -14.92 5.61 -14.71
CA LYS A 32 -15.70 4.58 -15.43
C LYS A 32 -14.77 3.83 -16.38
N GLY A 33 -15.20 2.63 -16.81
CA GLY A 33 -14.42 1.85 -17.77
C GLY A 33 -13.21 1.18 -17.13
N GLU A 34 -12.03 1.43 -17.66
CA GLU A 34 -10.81 0.71 -17.25
C GLU A 34 -9.94 1.55 -16.33
N ILE A 35 -9.38 0.90 -15.31
CA ILE A 35 -8.38 1.47 -14.40
C ILE A 35 -7.14 0.57 -14.46
N ILE A 36 -6.02 1.12 -14.92
CA ILE A 36 -4.73 0.42 -14.88
C ILE A 36 -4.28 0.31 -13.43
N THR A 37 -3.86 -0.91 -13.03
CA THR A 37 -3.42 -1.16 -11.65
C THR A 37 -2.31 -2.20 -11.59
N THR A 38 -1.77 -2.42 -10.39
CA THR A 38 -0.72 -3.40 -10.14
C THR A 38 -1.30 -4.76 -9.72
N PRO A 39 -0.71 -5.88 -10.19
CA PRO A 39 -1.05 -7.21 -9.70
C PRO A 39 -0.44 -7.53 -8.33
N PHE A 40 0.49 -6.71 -7.82
CA PHE A 40 1.20 -6.94 -6.58
C PHE A 40 0.79 -5.93 -5.51
N SER A 41 -0.31 -6.21 -4.85
CA SER A 41 -0.91 -5.39 -3.78
C SER A 41 -1.81 -6.23 -2.89
N TYR A 42 -2.37 -5.61 -1.86
CA TYR A 42 -3.48 -6.22 -1.12
C TYR A 42 -4.75 -6.22 -1.96
N VAL A 43 -5.57 -7.25 -1.79
CA VAL A 43 -6.79 -7.46 -2.59
C VAL A 43 -7.75 -6.26 -2.65
N ALA A 44 -7.74 -5.40 -1.63
CA ALA A 44 -8.57 -4.21 -1.57
C ALA A 44 -8.36 -3.26 -2.76
N THR A 45 -7.14 -3.16 -3.29
CA THR A 45 -6.82 -2.34 -4.46
C THR A 45 -7.66 -2.75 -5.67
N THR A 46 -7.63 -4.03 -6.05
CA THR A 46 -8.38 -4.56 -7.20
C THR A 46 -9.87 -4.69 -6.91
N SER A 47 -10.24 -5.20 -5.72
CA SER A 47 -11.65 -5.37 -5.37
C SER A 47 -12.42 -4.05 -5.33
N SER A 48 -11.78 -2.94 -4.93
CA SER A 48 -12.43 -1.62 -4.96
C SER A 48 -12.74 -1.15 -6.39
N ILE A 49 -11.85 -1.45 -7.35
CA ILE A 49 -12.07 -1.14 -8.77
C ILE A 49 -13.32 -1.89 -9.29
N VAL A 50 -13.37 -3.21 -9.03
CA VAL A 50 -14.49 -4.05 -9.48
C VAL A 50 -15.79 -3.68 -8.77
N TRP A 51 -15.74 -3.40 -7.46
CA TRP A 51 -16.89 -2.98 -6.68
C TRP A 51 -17.50 -1.66 -7.17
N GLU A 52 -16.67 -0.78 -7.70
CA GLU A 52 -17.08 0.50 -8.28
C GLU A 52 -17.47 0.38 -9.77
N ASN A 53 -17.69 -0.84 -10.28
CA ASN A 53 -18.07 -1.16 -11.66
C ASN A 53 -17.04 -0.68 -12.70
N CYS A 54 -15.76 -0.64 -12.34
CA CYS A 54 -14.64 -0.43 -13.25
C CYS A 54 -13.93 -1.76 -13.52
N THR A 55 -13.21 -1.83 -14.63
CA THR A 55 -12.45 -3.01 -15.03
C THR A 55 -10.98 -2.80 -14.67
N PRO A 56 -10.37 -3.64 -13.81
CA PRO A 56 -8.94 -3.55 -13.53
C PRO A 56 -8.13 -4.06 -14.72
N ILE A 57 -7.14 -3.29 -15.16
CA ILE A 57 -6.16 -3.69 -16.17
C ILE A 57 -4.82 -3.84 -15.48
N MET A 58 -4.33 -5.09 -15.39
CA MET A 58 -3.09 -5.40 -14.69
C MET A 58 -1.88 -5.03 -15.52
N VAL A 59 -0.98 -4.26 -14.94
CA VAL A 59 0.36 -3.99 -15.48
C VAL A 59 1.37 -4.55 -14.50
N ASP A 60 2.24 -5.44 -15.00
CA ASP A 60 3.23 -6.15 -14.19
C ASP A 60 4.21 -5.21 -13.50
N ILE A 61 4.94 -5.71 -12.54
CA ILE A 61 5.84 -4.96 -11.65
C ILE A 61 7.29 -4.95 -12.16
N CYS A 62 8.07 -4.00 -11.64
CA CYS A 62 9.53 -4.08 -11.66
C CYS A 62 9.99 -5.07 -10.60
N GLN A 63 10.87 -6.00 -10.97
CA GLN A 63 11.33 -7.06 -10.08
C GLN A 63 12.07 -6.55 -8.85
N ASP A 64 12.81 -5.45 -8.97
CA ASP A 64 13.65 -4.89 -7.90
C ASP A 64 12.87 -4.00 -6.94
N THR A 65 11.97 -3.16 -7.45
CA THR A 65 11.18 -2.23 -6.63
C THR A 65 9.84 -2.80 -6.18
N LEU A 66 9.35 -3.86 -6.83
CA LEU A 66 8.04 -4.49 -6.64
C LEU A 66 6.84 -3.55 -6.93
N ASN A 67 7.09 -2.36 -7.40
CA ASN A 67 6.07 -1.40 -7.81
C ASN A 67 5.69 -1.65 -9.28
N ILE A 68 4.52 -1.15 -9.69
CA ILE A 68 4.07 -1.18 -11.09
C ILE A 68 5.19 -0.69 -12.02
N ASP A 69 5.41 -1.36 -13.14
CA ASP A 69 6.40 -0.97 -14.14
C ASP A 69 5.86 0.18 -15.01
N PRO A 70 6.35 1.41 -14.84
CA PRO A 70 5.83 2.56 -15.58
C PRO A 70 6.05 2.46 -17.08
N ALA A 71 7.08 1.72 -17.53
CA ALA A 71 7.37 1.54 -18.97
C ALA A 71 6.31 0.66 -19.67
N LYS A 72 5.54 -0.12 -18.92
CA LYS A 72 4.48 -0.98 -19.47
C LYS A 72 3.09 -0.32 -19.42
N ILE A 73 2.92 0.77 -18.67
CA ILE A 73 1.61 1.43 -18.49
C ILE A 73 1.04 1.89 -19.82
N GLU A 74 1.84 2.55 -20.63
CA GLU A 74 1.37 3.17 -21.89
C GLU A 74 0.81 2.12 -22.89
N GLN A 75 1.39 0.91 -22.89
CA GLN A 75 0.94 -0.19 -23.76
C GLN A 75 -0.41 -0.79 -23.33
N ALA A 76 -0.79 -0.60 -22.06
CA ALA A 76 -2.05 -1.08 -21.51
C ALA A 76 -3.21 -0.09 -21.67
N ILE A 77 -2.95 1.11 -22.19
CA ILE A 77 -3.97 2.15 -22.37
C ILE A 77 -4.87 1.82 -23.55
N THR A 78 -6.18 1.87 -23.33
CA THR A 78 -7.23 1.75 -24.37
C THR A 78 -8.10 3.01 -24.36
N PRO A 79 -9.00 3.18 -25.34
CA PRO A 79 -9.98 4.29 -25.31
C PRO A 79 -10.93 4.27 -24.10
N ARG A 80 -10.98 3.18 -23.34
CA ARG A 80 -11.79 3.04 -22.12
C ARG A 80 -11.01 3.33 -20.84
N THR A 81 -9.69 3.48 -20.92
CA THR A 81 -8.85 3.75 -19.75
C THR A 81 -9.08 5.16 -19.23
N THR A 82 -9.37 5.30 -17.95
CA THR A 82 -9.68 6.59 -17.31
C THR A 82 -8.73 6.97 -16.20
N ALA A 83 -8.04 5.99 -15.60
CA ALA A 83 -7.12 6.23 -14.50
C ALA A 83 -6.02 5.18 -14.38
N ILE A 84 -4.99 5.56 -13.60
CA ILE A 84 -3.96 4.67 -13.06
C ILE A 84 -4.14 4.65 -11.55
N LEU A 85 -4.32 3.44 -10.97
CA LEU A 85 -4.34 3.20 -9.54
C LEU A 85 -3.11 2.37 -9.18
N ALA A 86 -2.04 3.02 -8.75
CA ALA A 86 -0.77 2.37 -8.41
C ALA A 86 -0.59 2.27 -6.89
N THR A 87 0.05 1.19 -6.43
CA THR A 87 0.33 0.98 -5.01
C THR A 87 1.79 1.30 -4.70
N HIS A 88 2.03 2.09 -3.67
CA HIS A 88 3.37 2.26 -3.08
C HIS A 88 3.69 1.03 -2.22
N VAL A 89 4.20 -0.03 -2.87
CA VAL A 89 4.37 -1.35 -2.26
C VAL A 89 5.32 -1.30 -1.07
N PHE A 90 4.82 -1.72 0.09
CA PHE A 90 5.51 -1.66 1.38
C PHE A 90 5.95 -0.25 1.82
N GLY A 91 5.43 0.80 1.18
CA GLY A 91 5.81 2.19 1.43
C GLY A 91 6.95 2.70 0.54
N ASN A 92 7.42 1.88 -0.40
CA ASN A 92 8.41 2.27 -1.42
C ASN A 92 7.74 3.11 -2.51
N PRO A 93 8.23 4.31 -2.85
CA PRO A 93 7.65 5.11 -3.91
C PRO A 93 7.60 4.39 -5.25
N CYS A 94 6.44 4.44 -5.93
CA CYS A 94 6.40 4.23 -7.38
C CYS A 94 7.27 5.29 -8.08
N ASP A 95 7.63 5.06 -9.33
CA ASP A 95 8.19 6.13 -10.17
C ASP A 95 7.07 7.14 -10.50
N VAL A 96 6.86 8.05 -9.55
CA VAL A 96 5.74 9.01 -9.60
C VAL A 96 5.86 9.99 -10.76
N GLU A 97 7.09 10.32 -11.17
CA GLU A 97 7.33 11.21 -12.31
C GLU A 97 6.99 10.54 -13.64
N ALA A 98 7.41 9.28 -13.83
CA ALA A 98 7.09 8.54 -15.06
C ALA A 98 5.59 8.26 -15.16
N ILE A 99 4.92 7.90 -14.05
CA ILE A 99 3.47 7.71 -14.02
C ILE A 99 2.73 9.02 -14.33
N ASP A 100 3.14 10.14 -13.73
CA ASP A 100 2.54 11.44 -13.97
C ASP A 100 2.71 11.89 -15.44
N ALA A 101 3.88 11.63 -16.04
CA ALA A 101 4.13 11.95 -17.45
C ALA A 101 3.18 11.17 -18.37
N VAL A 102 2.99 9.86 -18.14
CA VAL A 102 2.04 9.06 -18.92
C VAL A 102 0.61 9.52 -18.68
N ALA A 103 0.22 9.76 -17.44
CA ALA A 103 -1.12 10.22 -17.09
C ALA A 103 -1.46 11.55 -17.77
N LYS A 104 -0.57 12.54 -17.73
CA LYS A 104 -0.74 13.84 -18.40
C LYS A 104 -0.84 13.71 -19.91
N LYS A 105 0.01 12.89 -20.53
CA LYS A 105 0.01 12.65 -21.99
C LYS A 105 -1.33 12.08 -22.47
N HIS A 106 -1.98 11.24 -21.68
CA HIS A 106 -3.21 10.55 -22.05
C HIS A 106 -4.48 11.07 -21.35
N GLY A 107 -4.36 12.13 -20.54
CA GLY A 107 -5.49 12.73 -19.81
C GLY A 107 -6.07 11.82 -18.74
N LEU A 108 -5.26 10.93 -18.15
CA LEU A 108 -5.68 9.96 -17.13
C LEU A 108 -5.59 10.57 -15.73
N LYS A 109 -6.45 10.10 -14.82
CA LYS A 109 -6.37 10.39 -13.41
C LYS A 109 -5.37 9.45 -12.72
N VAL A 110 -4.76 9.91 -11.62
CA VAL A 110 -3.82 9.11 -10.83
C VAL A 110 -4.29 8.99 -9.39
N ILE A 111 -4.51 7.75 -8.95
CA ILE A 111 -4.77 7.41 -7.56
C ILE A 111 -3.58 6.60 -7.05
N TYR A 112 -3.02 6.98 -5.91
CA TYR A 112 -2.05 6.14 -5.21
C TYR A 112 -2.69 5.43 -4.03
N ASP A 113 -2.63 4.09 -4.05
CA ASP A 113 -2.83 3.30 -2.84
C ASP A 113 -1.55 3.40 -1.99
N ALA A 114 -1.60 4.30 -1.03
CA ALA A 114 -0.53 4.59 -0.08
C ALA A 114 -0.78 3.95 1.30
N ALA A 115 -1.54 2.82 1.34
CA ALA A 115 -1.88 2.12 2.58
C ALA A 115 -0.66 1.68 3.41
N HIS A 116 0.54 1.67 2.82
CA HIS A 116 1.80 1.31 3.45
C HIS A 116 2.76 2.51 3.61
N ALA A 117 2.38 3.70 3.12
CA ALA A 117 3.30 4.82 2.94
C ALA A 117 3.22 5.91 4.02
N PHE A 118 2.52 5.66 5.14
CA PHE A 118 2.45 6.62 6.24
C PHE A 118 3.85 7.03 6.71
N GLY A 119 4.15 8.32 6.66
CA GLY A 119 5.44 8.89 7.08
C GLY A 119 6.58 8.74 6.08
N THR A 120 6.37 8.08 4.93
CA THR A 120 7.37 8.08 3.85
C THR A 120 7.38 9.42 3.13
N THR A 121 8.57 9.96 2.88
CA THR A 121 8.76 11.10 1.98
C THR A 121 9.65 10.72 0.80
N HIS A 122 9.40 11.32 -0.35
CA HIS A 122 10.21 11.16 -1.56
C HIS A 122 10.55 12.55 -2.11
N LYS A 123 11.84 12.80 -2.37
CA LYS A 123 12.35 14.12 -2.79
C LYS A 123 11.88 15.26 -1.86
N GLY A 124 11.86 14.99 -0.55
CA GLY A 124 11.45 15.96 0.48
C GLY A 124 9.94 16.24 0.58
N ARG A 125 9.10 15.52 -0.18
CA ARG A 125 7.64 15.67 -0.19
C ARG A 125 6.95 14.42 0.35
N SER A 126 5.87 14.56 1.11
CA SER A 126 5.06 13.43 1.57
C SER A 126 4.62 12.56 0.39
N LEU A 127 4.76 11.25 0.53
CA LEU A 127 4.35 10.32 -0.53
C LEU A 127 2.83 10.35 -0.76
N LEU A 128 2.06 10.78 0.24
CA LEU A 128 0.62 10.99 0.12
C LEU A 128 0.23 12.28 -0.64
N ALA A 129 1.18 13.13 -1.00
CA ALA A 129 0.92 14.38 -1.71
C ALA A 129 1.04 14.24 -3.25
N TYR A 130 1.31 13.02 -3.76
CA TYR A 130 1.38 12.74 -5.19
C TYR A 130 0.05 12.23 -5.75
N GLY A 131 -0.15 12.43 -7.07
CA GLY A 131 -1.37 12.06 -7.79
C GLY A 131 -2.55 13.02 -7.57
N ASP A 132 -3.70 12.71 -8.18
CA ASP A 132 -4.96 13.43 -7.91
C ASP A 132 -5.49 13.13 -6.51
N ILE A 133 -5.39 11.84 -6.10
CA ILE A 133 -5.78 11.37 -4.76
C ILE A 133 -4.77 10.30 -4.30
N ALA A 134 -4.35 10.38 -3.04
CA ALA A 134 -3.71 9.28 -2.35
C ALA A 134 -4.64 8.73 -1.26
N THR A 135 -4.65 7.40 -1.08
CA THR A 135 -5.43 6.72 -0.04
C THR A 135 -4.52 6.10 1.00
N CYS A 136 -4.89 6.14 2.26
CA CYS A 136 -4.11 5.55 3.33
C CYS A 136 -4.97 4.64 4.21
N SER A 137 -4.34 3.63 4.80
CA SER A 137 -4.99 2.72 5.75
C SER A 137 -4.40 2.89 7.14
N PHE A 138 -5.28 2.98 8.14
CA PHE A 138 -4.92 3.03 9.56
C PHE A 138 -5.50 1.84 10.32
N HIS A 139 -5.60 0.70 9.65
CA HIS A 139 -5.96 -0.58 10.26
C HIS A 139 -4.92 -0.97 11.33
N ALA A 140 -5.32 -1.72 12.36
CA ALA A 140 -4.48 -2.12 13.50
C ALA A 140 -3.14 -2.79 13.14
N THR A 141 -3.02 -3.37 11.94
CA THR A 141 -1.77 -4.00 11.47
C THR A 141 -0.76 -3.02 10.86
N LYS A 142 -1.14 -1.75 10.66
CA LYS A 142 -0.26 -0.74 10.07
C LYS A 142 0.67 -0.14 11.12
N LEU A 143 1.79 0.42 10.67
CA LEU A 143 2.76 1.05 11.59
C LEU A 143 2.15 2.21 12.40
N PHE A 144 1.28 3.00 11.78
CA PHE A 144 0.39 3.94 12.45
C PHE A 144 -1.05 3.46 12.25
N HIS A 145 -1.81 3.40 13.32
CA HIS A 145 -3.17 2.88 13.27
C HIS A 145 -4.14 3.64 14.18
N THR A 146 -5.41 3.49 13.86
CA THR A 146 -6.53 3.99 14.67
C THR A 146 -7.48 2.84 15.08
N ILE A 147 -6.94 1.61 15.24
CA ILE A 147 -7.65 0.33 15.32
C ILE A 147 -8.25 0.02 13.93
N GLU A 148 -9.29 0.75 13.55
CA GLU A 148 -9.82 0.86 12.20
C GLU A 148 -9.75 2.32 11.75
N GLY A 149 -9.38 2.54 10.49
CA GLY A 149 -9.32 3.86 9.90
C GLY A 149 -8.68 3.88 8.52
N GLY A 150 -8.88 4.99 7.86
CA GLY A 150 -8.26 5.32 6.59
C GLY A 150 -8.28 6.81 6.34
N ALA A 151 -7.68 7.23 5.27
CA ALA A 151 -7.74 8.62 4.82
C ALA A 151 -7.68 8.70 3.30
N VAL A 152 -8.23 9.76 2.77
CA VAL A 152 -7.94 10.26 1.41
C VAL A 152 -7.24 11.60 1.53
N VAL A 153 -6.28 11.82 0.65
CA VAL A 153 -5.48 13.04 0.56
C VAL A 153 -5.54 13.57 -0.86
N THR A 154 -5.68 14.86 -1.03
CA THR A 154 -5.65 15.55 -2.31
C THR A 154 -5.15 16.99 -2.12
N SER A 155 -4.62 17.61 -3.16
CA SER A 155 -4.34 19.05 -3.17
C SER A 155 -5.51 19.90 -3.73
N ASP A 156 -6.51 19.24 -4.33
CA ASP A 156 -7.66 19.89 -4.95
C ASP A 156 -8.83 20.05 -3.96
N PRO A 157 -9.25 21.28 -3.62
CA PRO A 157 -10.34 21.52 -2.69
C PRO A 157 -11.71 21.07 -3.21
N GLU A 158 -11.95 21.03 -4.53
CA GLU A 158 -13.22 20.54 -5.09
C GLU A 158 -13.30 19.03 -5.02
N ILE A 159 -12.19 18.32 -5.25
CA ILE A 159 -12.11 16.87 -5.03
C ILE A 159 -12.34 16.57 -3.53
N LEU A 160 -11.72 17.32 -2.62
CA LEU A 160 -11.95 17.18 -1.17
C LEU A 160 -13.43 17.32 -0.81
N LYS A 161 -14.10 18.34 -1.34
CA LYS A 161 -15.54 18.59 -1.12
C LYS A 161 -16.40 17.45 -1.63
N SER A 162 -16.10 16.94 -2.84
CA SER A 162 -16.77 15.76 -3.41
C SER A 162 -16.59 14.53 -2.51
N MET A 163 -15.37 14.26 -2.05
CA MET A 163 -15.09 13.14 -1.13
C MET A 163 -15.79 13.30 0.21
N ALA A 164 -15.83 14.51 0.78
CA ALA A 164 -16.50 14.80 2.05
C ALA A 164 -18.01 14.53 1.98
N MET A 165 -18.65 14.94 0.89
CA MET A 165 -20.05 14.64 0.61
C MET A 165 -20.28 13.13 0.50
N LYS A 166 -19.49 12.42 -0.30
CA LYS A 166 -19.61 10.97 -0.51
C LYS A 166 -19.37 10.17 0.76
N ARG A 167 -18.45 10.61 1.65
CA ARG A 167 -18.23 10.02 2.97
C ARG A 167 -19.46 10.05 3.88
N ASN A 168 -20.32 11.04 3.71
CA ASN A 168 -21.47 11.29 4.59
C ASN A 168 -22.79 11.19 3.84
N PHE A 169 -23.11 10.01 3.30
CA PHE A 169 -24.38 9.69 2.63
C PHE A 169 -24.77 10.63 1.47
N GLY A 170 -23.87 11.45 0.97
CA GLY A 170 -24.18 12.43 -0.08
C GLY A 170 -24.73 13.76 0.43
N HIS A 171 -24.74 14.01 1.74
CA HIS A 171 -25.24 15.26 2.32
C HIS A 171 -24.47 16.49 1.84
N THR A 172 -25.20 17.49 1.38
CA THR A 172 -24.70 18.85 1.10
C THR A 172 -25.16 19.84 2.17
N SER A 173 -26.27 19.52 2.87
CA SER A 173 -26.78 20.21 4.06
C SER A 173 -27.44 19.20 5.00
N LEU A 174 -28.11 19.65 6.05
CA LEU A 174 -28.88 18.78 6.95
C LEU A 174 -30.04 18.06 6.24
N THR A 175 -30.58 18.65 5.21
CA THR A 175 -31.80 18.19 4.51
C THR A 175 -31.55 17.86 3.03
N ASP A 176 -30.42 18.28 2.47
CA ASP A 176 -30.17 18.16 1.03
C ASP A 176 -29.07 17.13 0.72
N PHE A 177 -29.21 16.47 -0.42
CA PHE A 177 -28.30 15.46 -0.93
C PHE A 177 -27.82 15.86 -2.33
N GLY A 178 -26.51 15.96 -2.51
CA GLY A 178 -25.86 16.28 -3.79
C GLY A 178 -25.49 15.06 -4.62
N GLY A 179 -25.77 13.84 -4.12
CA GLY A 179 -25.46 12.61 -4.83
C GLY A 179 -25.43 11.39 -3.92
N VAL A 180 -25.00 10.26 -4.49
CA VAL A 180 -24.84 9.01 -3.73
C VAL A 180 -23.61 9.07 -2.85
N GLY A 181 -23.75 8.66 -1.61
CA GLY A 181 -22.67 8.52 -0.65
C GLY A 181 -22.89 7.33 0.29
N VAL A 182 -21.89 7.08 1.13
CA VAL A 182 -21.88 5.98 2.10
C VAL A 182 -21.63 6.50 3.51
N ASN A 183 -21.83 5.68 4.53
CA ASN A 183 -21.31 5.96 5.86
C ASN A 183 -19.82 5.59 5.93
N GLY A 184 -18.98 6.48 5.43
CA GLY A 184 -17.53 6.34 5.50
C GLY A 184 -16.89 7.07 6.67
N LYS A 185 -17.69 7.61 7.60
CA LYS A 185 -17.19 8.30 8.78
C LYS A 185 -16.58 7.31 9.78
N ASN A 186 -15.62 7.78 10.55
CA ASN A 186 -15.07 7.04 11.68
C ASN A 186 -15.61 7.59 13.02
N SER A 187 -15.42 6.84 14.11
CA SER A 187 -15.83 7.25 15.45
C SER A 187 -14.75 8.05 16.17
N GLU A 188 -15.15 8.78 17.21
CA GLU A 188 -14.24 9.53 18.07
C GLU A 188 -13.27 8.62 18.85
N VAL A 189 -13.66 7.36 19.13
CA VAL A 189 -12.78 6.36 19.78
C VAL A 189 -11.58 6.06 18.89
N HIS A 190 -11.78 5.86 17.60
CA HIS A 190 -10.71 5.65 16.63
C HIS A 190 -9.84 6.91 16.47
N ALA A 191 -10.46 8.10 16.48
CA ALA A 191 -9.74 9.35 16.44
C ALA A 191 -8.87 9.56 17.70
N ALA A 192 -9.38 9.24 18.89
CA ALA A 192 -8.64 9.28 20.14
C ALA A 192 -7.43 8.34 20.15
N MET A 193 -7.59 7.09 19.63
CA MET A 193 -6.49 6.16 19.44
C MET A 193 -5.42 6.76 18.50
N GLY A 194 -5.84 7.34 17.38
CA GLY A 194 -4.91 8.00 16.46
C GLY A 194 -4.14 9.15 17.11
N LEU A 195 -4.83 10.01 17.89
CA LEU A 195 -4.19 11.10 18.61
C LEU A 195 -3.16 10.59 19.64
N THR A 196 -3.42 9.45 20.26
CA THR A 196 -2.48 8.81 21.19
C THR A 196 -1.28 8.26 20.44
N ASN A 197 -1.49 7.50 19.37
CA ASN A 197 -0.43 6.86 18.59
C ASN A 197 0.47 7.88 17.87
N LEU A 198 -0.07 9.04 17.47
CA LEU A 198 0.74 10.10 16.85
C LEU A 198 1.91 10.57 17.72
N LYS A 199 1.83 10.42 19.04
CA LYS A 199 2.89 10.82 19.97
C LYS A 199 4.14 9.94 19.86
N TYR A 200 3.97 8.71 19.39
CA TYR A 200 5.01 7.67 19.35
C TYR A 200 5.52 7.37 17.93
N VAL A 201 5.01 8.05 16.91
CA VAL A 201 5.33 7.73 15.50
C VAL A 201 6.81 7.81 15.20
N GLU A 202 7.51 8.85 15.69
CA GLU A 202 8.95 9.01 15.42
C GLU A 202 9.75 7.88 16.05
N GLU A 203 9.50 7.56 17.31
CA GLU A 203 10.14 6.45 18.00
C GLU A 203 9.88 5.11 17.30
N ILE A 204 8.64 4.89 16.84
CA ILE A 204 8.28 3.68 16.09
C ILE A 204 9.04 3.60 14.76
N LEU A 205 9.16 4.70 14.01
CA LEU A 205 9.87 4.75 12.74
C LEU A 205 11.37 4.47 12.92
N GLU A 206 12.01 5.12 13.90
CA GLU A 206 13.41 4.91 14.23
C GLU A 206 13.68 3.46 14.64
N LYS A 207 12.83 2.90 15.53
CA LYS A 207 12.99 1.52 15.99
C LYS A 207 12.79 0.51 14.84
N ARG A 208 11.81 0.73 13.98
CA ARG A 208 11.60 -0.15 12.81
C ARG A 208 12.79 -0.12 11.85
N LYS A 209 13.39 1.06 11.64
CA LYS A 209 14.61 1.19 10.85
C LYS A 209 15.74 0.36 11.45
N GLU A 210 16.03 0.52 12.76
CA GLU A 210 17.05 -0.25 13.47
C GLU A 210 16.86 -1.76 13.30
N LEU A 211 15.61 -2.24 13.47
CA LEU A 211 15.30 -3.66 13.37
C LEU A 211 15.41 -4.18 11.93
N CYS A 212 15.01 -3.38 10.93
CA CYS A 212 15.19 -3.74 9.53
C CYS A 212 16.66 -3.84 9.13
N ASP A 213 17.48 -2.88 9.57
CA ASP A 213 18.92 -2.91 9.34
C ASP A 213 19.54 -4.16 9.99
N TYR A 214 19.15 -4.48 11.22
CA TYR A 214 19.63 -5.67 11.92
C TYR A 214 19.20 -7.00 11.25
N TYR A 215 17.97 -7.09 10.77
CA TYR A 215 17.52 -8.24 9.95
C TYR A 215 18.38 -8.39 8.69
N LYS A 216 18.60 -7.28 7.97
CA LYS A 216 19.36 -7.27 6.72
C LYS A 216 20.79 -7.74 6.95
N GLU A 217 21.47 -7.24 7.98
CA GLU A 217 22.82 -7.68 8.36
C GLU A 217 22.87 -9.19 8.62
N ASN A 218 21.87 -9.73 9.32
CA ASN A 218 21.81 -11.15 9.68
C ASN A 218 21.42 -12.08 8.52
N LEU A 219 20.84 -11.58 7.44
CA LEU A 219 20.35 -12.40 6.30
C LEU A 219 21.18 -12.19 5.03
N THR A 220 22.15 -11.30 5.01
CA THR A 220 22.96 -10.96 3.82
C THR A 220 23.77 -12.14 3.27
N ASP A 221 24.10 -13.13 4.11
CA ASP A 221 24.83 -14.34 3.73
C ASP A 221 23.96 -15.45 3.10
N LEU A 222 22.65 -15.22 2.96
CA LEU A 222 21.70 -16.14 2.37
C LEU A 222 21.37 -15.78 0.91
N PRO A 223 20.95 -16.75 0.08
CA PRO A 223 20.44 -16.52 -1.26
C PRO A 223 19.02 -15.93 -1.21
N VAL A 224 18.90 -14.73 -0.71
CA VAL A 224 17.64 -13.97 -0.62
C VAL A 224 17.79 -12.60 -1.25
N GLU A 225 16.70 -12.07 -1.77
CA GLU A 225 16.64 -10.73 -2.33
C GLU A 225 15.81 -9.81 -1.42
N PHE A 226 16.17 -8.52 -1.40
CA PHE A 226 15.44 -7.48 -0.68
C PHE A 226 14.90 -6.46 -1.67
N GLN A 227 13.74 -5.89 -1.36
CA GLN A 227 13.18 -4.79 -2.14
C GLN A 227 14.18 -3.64 -2.24
N LYS A 228 14.41 -3.13 -3.45
CA LYS A 228 15.20 -1.92 -3.69
C LYS A 228 14.33 -0.70 -3.45
N ILE A 229 14.74 0.12 -2.49
CA ILE A 229 14.06 1.37 -2.18
C ILE A 229 14.49 2.46 -3.17
N ALA A 230 13.53 3.24 -3.66
CA ALA A 230 13.77 4.35 -4.57
C ALA A 230 14.74 5.38 -3.95
N ALA A 231 15.60 5.98 -4.76
CA ALA A 231 16.51 7.02 -4.31
C ALA A 231 15.74 8.23 -3.75
N ASP A 232 16.41 9.08 -2.98
CA ASP A 232 15.86 10.30 -2.38
C ASP A 232 14.59 10.06 -1.53
N THR A 233 14.51 8.86 -0.90
CA THR A 233 13.37 8.43 -0.09
C THR A 233 13.75 8.34 1.39
N GLN A 234 13.02 9.07 2.23
CA GLN A 234 12.98 8.81 3.66
C GLN A 234 11.93 7.73 3.92
N TYR A 235 12.40 6.48 4.01
CA TYR A 235 11.56 5.29 4.03
C TYR A 235 11.03 4.97 5.45
N ASN A 236 9.79 4.55 5.53
CA ASN A 236 9.10 4.31 6.81
C ASN A 236 9.28 2.92 7.41
N HIS A 237 9.93 2.00 6.72
CA HIS A 237 10.13 0.63 7.19
C HIS A 237 8.83 -0.05 7.68
N SER A 238 7.74 0.09 6.89
CA SER A 238 6.42 -0.48 7.24
C SER A 238 6.43 -2.00 7.32
N TYR A 239 7.26 -2.63 6.50
CA TYR A 239 7.41 -4.09 6.38
C TYR A 239 8.88 -4.45 6.18
N PHE A 240 9.20 -5.72 6.42
CA PHE A 240 10.49 -6.30 6.07
C PHE A 240 10.26 -7.50 5.14
N PRO A 241 10.09 -7.25 3.82
CA PRO A 241 9.92 -8.30 2.82
C PRO A 241 11.24 -9.00 2.53
N VAL A 242 11.20 -10.32 2.40
CA VAL A 242 12.32 -11.18 1.99
C VAL A 242 11.84 -12.08 0.85
N ILE A 243 12.56 -12.09 -0.26
CA ILE A 243 12.27 -12.91 -1.43
C ILE A 243 13.25 -14.07 -1.44
N PHE A 244 12.75 -15.29 -1.41
CA PHE A 244 13.54 -16.52 -1.44
C PHE A 244 13.80 -16.99 -2.87
N GLU A 245 14.77 -17.87 -3.02
CA GLU A 245 15.16 -18.44 -4.32
C GLU A 245 14.00 -19.19 -5.02
N SER A 246 13.14 -19.86 -4.24
CA SER A 246 11.98 -20.59 -4.77
C SER A 246 10.83 -20.67 -3.77
N GLU A 247 9.62 -21.00 -4.26
CA GLU A 247 8.47 -21.28 -3.40
C GLU A 247 8.72 -22.47 -2.47
N LYS A 248 9.45 -23.49 -2.92
CA LYS A 248 9.81 -24.65 -2.10
C LYS A 248 10.61 -24.23 -0.87
N VAL A 249 11.61 -23.37 -1.05
CA VAL A 249 12.41 -22.83 0.06
C VAL A 249 11.55 -21.97 0.99
N LEU A 250 10.72 -21.08 0.43
CA LEU A 250 9.79 -20.26 1.22
C LEU A 250 8.88 -21.12 2.09
N LEU A 251 8.26 -22.15 1.52
CA LEU A 251 7.33 -23.03 2.28
C LEU A 251 8.05 -23.80 3.39
N ALA A 252 9.28 -24.29 3.15
CA ALA A 252 10.10 -24.91 4.19
C ALA A 252 10.43 -23.94 5.34
N VAL A 253 10.80 -22.70 4.99
CA VAL A 253 11.03 -21.63 5.99
C VAL A 253 9.76 -21.34 6.79
N MET A 254 8.62 -21.20 6.13
CA MET A 254 7.33 -20.95 6.82
C MET A 254 6.95 -22.09 7.76
N GLU A 255 7.13 -23.33 7.34
CA GLU A 255 6.86 -24.50 8.19
C GLU A 255 7.68 -24.46 9.47
N VAL A 256 9.00 -24.24 9.37
CA VAL A 256 9.88 -24.16 10.53
C VAL A 256 9.52 -22.98 11.44
N LEU A 257 9.22 -21.82 10.88
CA LEU A 257 8.81 -20.65 11.66
C LEU A 257 7.49 -20.91 12.40
N ASN A 258 6.51 -21.50 11.72
CA ASN A 258 5.20 -21.84 12.30
C ASN A 258 5.31 -22.86 13.45
N LEU A 259 6.20 -23.86 13.35
CA LEU A 259 6.49 -24.81 14.42
C LEU A 259 7.04 -24.11 15.68
N HIS A 260 7.62 -22.93 15.54
CA HIS A 260 8.11 -22.12 16.66
C HIS A 260 7.17 -20.95 17.02
N ASN A 261 5.89 -20.99 16.59
CA ASN A 261 4.88 -19.96 16.81
C ASN A 261 5.25 -18.59 16.24
N ILE A 262 6.01 -18.56 15.13
CA ILE A 262 6.36 -17.36 14.38
C ILE A 262 5.60 -17.41 13.07
N TYR A 263 4.71 -16.42 12.83
CA TYR A 263 3.77 -16.40 11.71
C TYR A 263 4.07 -15.24 10.75
N PRO A 264 5.02 -15.40 9.81
CA PRO A 264 5.28 -14.39 8.79
C PRO A 264 4.08 -14.28 7.85
N ARG A 265 3.94 -13.13 7.18
CA ARG A 265 2.83 -12.90 6.26
C ARG A 265 3.28 -13.07 4.82
N ARG A 266 2.56 -13.87 4.04
CA ARG A 266 2.73 -13.93 2.58
C ARG A 266 2.10 -12.68 1.94
N TYR A 267 2.79 -11.59 1.98
CA TYR A 267 2.41 -10.34 1.33
C TYR A 267 3.29 -10.10 0.10
N PHE A 268 2.70 -10.16 -1.08
CA PHE A 268 1.30 -10.43 -1.38
C PHE A 268 1.18 -11.77 -2.12
N TYR A 269 0.24 -12.60 -1.68
CA TYR A 269 -0.04 -13.91 -2.29
C TYR A 269 -1.56 -14.17 -2.22
N PRO A 270 -2.17 -14.68 -3.32
CA PRO A 270 -1.59 -14.82 -4.66
C PRO A 270 -1.36 -13.46 -5.35
N SER A 271 -0.76 -13.43 -6.53
CA SER A 271 -0.79 -12.25 -7.41
C SER A 271 -2.24 -11.90 -7.73
N LEU A 272 -2.58 -10.61 -7.79
CA LEU A 272 -3.96 -10.19 -8.07
C LEU A 272 -4.40 -10.49 -9.50
N SER A 273 -3.47 -10.79 -10.42
CA SER A 273 -3.77 -11.33 -11.75
C SER A 273 -4.38 -12.74 -11.71
N GLU A 274 -4.15 -13.49 -10.62
CA GLU A 274 -4.68 -14.85 -10.42
C GLU A 274 -6.06 -14.87 -9.73
N LEU A 275 -6.67 -13.70 -9.45
CA LEU A 275 -7.97 -13.63 -8.80
C LEU A 275 -9.10 -14.07 -9.73
N PRO A 276 -10.12 -14.79 -9.24
CA PRO A 276 -11.17 -15.39 -10.09
C PRO A 276 -12.06 -14.37 -10.83
N TYR A 277 -11.99 -13.10 -10.45
CA TYR A 277 -12.72 -12.00 -11.11
C TYR A 277 -11.79 -11.08 -11.95
N VAL A 278 -10.53 -11.51 -12.14
CA VAL A 278 -9.55 -10.87 -13.03
C VAL A 278 -9.20 -11.88 -14.12
N GLU A 279 -9.95 -11.88 -15.22
CA GLU A 279 -9.82 -12.88 -16.25
C GLU A 279 -8.81 -12.48 -17.34
N GLY A 280 -8.07 -13.47 -17.85
CA GLY A 280 -7.25 -13.38 -19.07
C GLY A 280 -6.02 -12.46 -18.96
N GLN A 281 -5.59 -12.10 -17.76
CA GLN A 281 -4.44 -11.22 -17.55
C GLN A 281 -3.32 -11.97 -16.83
N SER A 282 -2.11 -11.99 -17.42
CA SER A 282 -0.92 -12.59 -16.82
C SER A 282 0.08 -11.53 -16.43
N SER A 283 0.72 -11.73 -15.29
CA SER A 283 1.74 -10.85 -14.74
C SER A 283 2.89 -11.68 -14.18
N PRO A 284 3.74 -12.23 -15.07
CA PRO A 284 4.70 -13.29 -14.73
C PRO A 284 5.69 -12.90 -13.63
N ILE A 285 6.12 -11.63 -13.54
CA ILE A 285 7.02 -11.17 -12.48
C ILE A 285 6.28 -11.16 -11.14
N SER A 286 5.08 -10.60 -11.09
CA SER A 286 4.27 -10.57 -9.87
C SER A 286 3.88 -11.97 -9.41
N GLU A 287 3.50 -12.86 -10.33
CA GLU A 287 3.14 -14.25 -10.05
C GLU A 287 4.32 -15.03 -9.46
N ASP A 288 5.53 -14.87 -10.02
CA ASP A 288 6.74 -15.49 -9.49
C ASP A 288 7.10 -14.95 -8.11
N VAL A 289 7.19 -13.62 -7.98
CA VAL A 289 7.55 -12.97 -6.70
C VAL A 289 6.53 -13.31 -5.61
N SER A 290 5.23 -13.32 -5.91
CA SER A 290 4.17 -13.68 -4.94
C SER A 290 4.38 -15.06 -4.31
N ARG A 291 4.90 -16.01 -5.08
CA ARG A 291 5.20 -17.36 -4.57
C ARG A 291 6.43 -17.41 -3.67
N ARG A 292 7.35 -16.47 -3.81
CA ARG A 292 8.67 -16.49 -3.16
C ARG A 292 8.88 -15.47 -2.05
N ILE A 293 7.91 -14.61 -1.75
CA ILE A 293 8.03 -13.50 -0.81
C ILE A 293 7.25 -13.73 0.48
N ILE A 294 7.87 -13.37 1.61
CA ILE A 294 7.20 -13.19 2.90
C ILE A 294 7.66 -11.90 3.56
N CYS A 295 6.81 -11.30 4.38
CA CYS A 295 7.20 -10.25 5.32
C CYS A 295 7.48 -10.87 6.68
N LEU A 296 8.70 -10.72 7.19
CA LEU A 296 9.08 -11.19 8.52
C LEU A 296 8.41 -10.33 9.61
N PRO A 297 8.25 -10.86 10.83
CA PRO A 297 7.74 -10.10 11.96
C PRO A 297 8.50 -8.80 12.16
N LEU A 298 7.78 -7.67 12.24
CA LEU A 298 8.36 -6.37 12.46
C LEU A 298 7.40 -5.50 13.28
N TYR A 299 7.74 -5.23 14.54
CA TYR A 299 7.00 -4.35 15.45
C TYR A 299 7.99 -3.70 16.42
N HIS A 300 7.64 -2.53 16.96
CA HIS A 300 8.57 -1.69 17.71
C HIS A 300 9.12 -2.30 19.01
N THR A 301 8.45 -3.29 19.58
CA THR A 301 8.92 -4.00 20.79
C THR A 301 9.64 -5.31 20.48
N LEU A 302 9.87 -5.65 19.22
CA LEU A 302 10.64 -6.84 18.83
C LEU A 302 12.10 -6.69 19.30
N SER A 303 12.62 -7.71 20.00
CA SER A 303 13.99 -7.70 20.50
C SER A 303 14.99 -8.23 19.47
N ARG A 304 16.28 -7.94 19.66
CA ARG A 304 17.35 -8.48 18.82
C ARG A 304 17.47 -9.99 18.99
N GLU A 305 17.27 -10.51 20.19
CA GLU A 305 17.30 -11.95 20.50
C GLU A 305 16.20 -12.71 19.75
N GLU A 306 15.00 -12.12 19.61
CA GLU A 306 13.91 -12.67 18.79
C GLU A 306 14.30 -12.67 17.32
N ILE A 307 14.90 -11.59 16.81
CA ILE A 307 15.43 -11.52 15.43
C ILE A 307 16.52 -12.58 15.21
N ASP A 308 17.45 -12.75 16.14
CA ASP A 308 18.50 -13.77 16.07
C ASP A 308 17.89 -15.19 15.99
N MET A 309 16.84 -15.44 16.75
CA MET A 309 16.11 -16.71 16.69
C MET A 309 15.49 -16.90 15.31
N ILE A 310 14.75 -15.92 14.81
CA ILE A 310 14.12 -15.94 13.48
C ILE A 310 15.17 -16.21 12.40
N CYS A 311 16.25 -15.44 12.39
CA CYS A 311 17.32 -15.59 11.40
C CYS A 311 18.01 -16.95 11.47
N ARG A 312 18.25 -17.51 12.67
CA ARG A 312 18.81 -18.86 12.82
C ARG A 312 17.89 -19.94 12.26
N LEU A 313 16.57 -19.83 12.47
CA LEU A 313 15.60 -20.77 11.93
C LEU A 313 15.57 -20.69 10.39
N ILE A 314 15.57 -19.48 9.81
CA ILE A 314 15.65 -19.28 8.36
C ILE A 314 16.96 -19.88 7.80
N LYS A 315 18.10 -19.57 8.39
CA LYS A 315 19.43 -20.09 7.96
C LYS A 315 19.49 -21.61 7.94
N ARG A 316 18.84 -22.29 8.89
CA ARG A 316 18.75 -23.75 8.91
C ARG A 316 17.87 -24.28 7.78
N SER A 317 16.74 -23.62 7.50
CA SER A 317 15.78 -24.08 6.48
C SER A 317 16.28 -23.87 5.06
N VAL A 318 17.09 -22.86 4.80
CA VAL A 318 17.64 -22.55 3.46
C VAL A 318 18.83 -23.46 3.10
N ARG A 319 19.54 -24.01 4.08
CA ARG A 319 20.74 -24.85 3.86
C ARG A 319 20.45 -26.34 3.68
N TYR A 320 19.20 -26.76 3.84
CA TYR A 320 18.73 -28.15 3.66
C TYR A 320 17.62 -28.22 2.59
#